data_4cfa5dcbfb7803a2c4d7fe6b7db34d9a
#
_entry.id   4cfa5dcbfb7803a2c4d7fe6b7db34d9a
#
_cell.length_a   1.000
_cell.length_b   1.000
_cell.length_c   1.000
_cell.angle_alpha   90.00
_cell.angle_beta   90.00
_cell.angle_gamma   90.00
#
_symmetry.space_group_name_H-M   'P 1'
#
loop_
_entity.id
_entity.type
_entity.pdbx_description
1 polymer ?
#
loop_
_entity_poly.entity_id
_entity_poly.type
_entity_poly.pdbx_seq_one_letter_code
_entity_poly.pdbx_strand_id
1 'polypeptide(L)'
;MATTSKTKKIKNNRNLFFSGVAVLTFTNVLNKVVGMLFRIPISNILGDSGMAYFNAAYHIFVWFYMISTGGLPLAVSILVSEARFRGNREEIKRIYSLTMKMFIVIGTLGTAVMMLLSHQFAFLNGVAGSYLSIIAVAPTLFLVCVASAMRGYFQGFQEMRPTAVSQIMETLGKLLMGILLALGARKLGYGLEVQAACA
;
A
#
# COMPACT_ATOMS: atom_id res chain seq x y z
N MET A 1 -45.16 7.32 14.68
CA MET A 1 -44.23 8.12 13.83
C MET A 1 -42.75 7.88 14.10
N ALA A 2 -42.30 7.58 15.31
CA ALA A 2 -40.86 7.35 15.65
C ALA A 2 -40.24 6.08 15.04
N THR A 3 -40.99 5.02 14.85
CA THR A 3 -40.51 3.70 14.34
C THR A 3 -40.11 3.77 12.86
N THR A 4 -40.87 4.50 12.04
CA THR A 4 -40.62 4.64 10.60
C THR A 4 -39.35 5.46 10.32
N SER A 5 -39.03 6.45 11.15
CA SER A 5 -37.79 7.26 11.05
C SER A 5 -36.56 6.43 11.39
N LYS A 6 -36.62 5.59 12.43
CA LYS A 6 -35.53 4.69 12.81
C LYS A 6 -35.22 3.65 11.73
N THR A 7 -36.25 3.04 11.16
CA THR A 7 -36.12 2.03 10.09
C THR A 7 -35.50 2.63 8.82
N LYS A 8 -35.92 3.86 8.47
CA LYS A 8 -35.36 4.58 7.30
C LYS A 8 -33.88 4.94 7.48
N LYS A 9 -33.48 5.33 8.72
CA LYS A 9 -32.09 5.63 9.07
C LYS A 9 -31.19 4.39 9.03
N ILE A 10 -31.68 3.24 9.51
CA ILE A 10 -30.97 1.96 9.47
C ILE A 10 -30.80 1.49 8.02
N LYS A 11 -31.83 1.59 7.19
CA LYS A 11 -31.78 1.21 5.76
C LYS A 11 -30.79 2.09 4.99
N ASN A 12 -30.77 3.39 5.28
CA ASN A 12 -29.84 4.32 4.64
C ASN A 12 -28.39 4.05 5.01
N ASN A 13 -28.10 3.78 6.29
CA ASN A 13 -26.76 3.42 6.75
C ASN A 13 -26.27 2.08 6.15
N ARG A 14 -27.17 1.10 5.98
CA ARG A 14 -26.86 -0.16 5.34
C ARG A 14 -26.49 0.03 3.87
N ASN A 15 -27.24 0.85 3.15
CA ASN A 15 -26.96 1.13 1.74
C ASN A 15 -25.64 1.89 1.57
N LEU A 16 -25.30 2.82 2.46
CA LEU A 16 -24.01 3.52 2.47
C LEU A 16 -22.85 2.55 2.72
N PHE A 17 -23.01 1.61 3.65
CA PHE A 17 -22.01 0.58 3.92
C PHE A 17 -21.77 -0.34 2.71
N PHE A 18 -22.85 -0.87 2.12
CA PHE A 18 -22.75 -1.72 0.91
C PHE A 18 -22.15 -0.97 -0.27
N SER A 19 -22.51 0.29 -0.47
CA SER A 19 -21.90 1.15 -1.49
C SER A 19 -20.40 1.35 -1.23
N GLY A 20 -19.99 1.56 0.02
CA GLY A 20 -18.58 1.70 0.39
C GLY A 20 -17.76 0.42 0.14
N VAL A 21 -18.31 -0.74 0.51
CA VAL A 21 -17.68 -2.04 0.25
C VAL A 21 -17.57 -2.31 -1.26
N ALA A 22 -18.62 -2.01 -2.02
CA ALA A 22 -18.61 -2.16 -3.48
C ALA A 22 -17.53 -1.28 -4.12
N VAL A 23 -17.38 -0.04 -3.69
CA VAL A 23 -16.34 0.88 -4.16
C VAL A 23 -14.94 0.32 -3.87
N LEU A 24 -14.68 -0.19 -2.66
CA LEU A 24 -13.38 -0.79 -2.33
C LEU A 24 -13.11 -2.05 -3.17
N THR A 25 -14.10 -2.91 -3.33
CA THR A 25 -13.97 -4.12 -4.15
C THR A 25 -13.64 -3.77 -5.59
N PHE A 26 -14.38 -2.83 -6.16
CA PHE A 26 -14.12 -2.34 -7.52
C PHE A 26 -12.72 -1.74 -7.65
N THR A 27 -12.30 -0.91 -6.68
CA THR A 27 -10.96 -0.33 -6.65
C THR A 27 -9.87 -1.40 -6.58
N ASN A 28 -10.07 -2.44 -5.77
CA ASN A 28 -9.10 -3.54 -5.68
C ASN A 28 -8.98 -4.32 -7.00
N VAL A 29 -10.10 -4.57 -7.68
CA VAL A 29 -10.09 -5.20 -9.01
C VAL A 29 -9.39 -4.30 -10.03
N LEU A 30 -9.73 -3.01 -10.04
CA LEU A 30 -9.11 -2.03 -10.92
C LEU A 30 -7.59 -1.97 -10.72
N ASN A 31 -7.13 -1.93 -9.46
CA ASN A 31 -5.70 -1.92 -9.13
C ASN A 31 -4.97 -3.18 -9.61
N LYS A 32 -5.63 -4.35 -9.54
CA LYS A 32 -5.06 -5.59 -10.09
C LYS A 32 -4.94 -5.55 -11.61
N VAL A 33 -5.96 -5.05 -12.30
CA VAL A 33 -5.94 -4.90 -13.77
C VAL A 33 -4.85 -3.91 -14.18
N VAL A 34 -4.77 -2.75 -13.53
CA VAL A 34 -3.74 -1.74 -13.80
C VAL A 34 -2.33 -2.29 -13.52
N GLY A 35 -2.14 -3.03 -12.42
CA GLY A 35 -0.87 -3.69 -12.09
C GLY A 35 -0.45 -4.74 -13.13
N MET A 36 -1.41 -5.48 -13.70
CA MET A 36 -1.15 -6.43 -14.79
C MET A 36 -0.75 -5.69 -16.08
N LEU A 37 -1.47 -4.62 -16.43
CA LEU A 37 -1.13 -3.79 -17.59
C LEU A 37 0.23 -3.11 -17.44
N PHE A 38 0.63 -2.73 -16.23
CA PHE A 38 1.95 -2.18 -15.93
C PHE A 38 3.08 -3.18 -16.20
N ARG A 39 2.85 -4.47 -15.93
CA ARG A 39 3.86 -5.50 -16.07
C ARG A 39 4.33 -5.70 -17.52
N ILE A 40 3.44 -5.49 -18.50
CA ILE A 40 3.75 -5.66 -19.93
C ILE A 40 4.83 -4.66 -20.40
N PRO A 41 4.64 -3.32 -20.26
CA PRO A 41 5.66 -2.35 -20.70
C PRO A 41 6.97 -2.48 -19.91
N ILE A 42 6.91 -2.74 -18.62
CA ILE A 42 8.10 -2.92 -17.79
C ILE A 42 8.92 -4.14 -18.25
N SER A 43 8.27 -5.26 -18.53
CA SER A 43 8.96 -6.46 -19.06
C SER A 43 9.67 -6.17 -20.39
N ASN A 44 9.04 -5.39 -21.28
CA ASN A 44 9.65 -5.01 -22.56
C ASN A 44 10.81 -4.01 -22.40
N ILE A 45 10.82 -3.19 -21.35
CA ILE A 45 11.88 -2.21 -21.08
C ILE A 45 13.08 -2.89 -20.44
N LEU A 46 12.86 -3.73 -19.42
CA LEU A 46 13.91 -4.34 -18.61
C LEU A 46 14.49 -5.62 -19.25
N GLY A 47 13.72 -6.32 -20.08
CA GLY A 47 14.07 -7.67 -20.56
C GLY A 47 14.10 -8.72 -19.44
N ASP A 48 14.54 -9.94 -19.75
CA ASP A 48 14.47 -11.06 -18.80
C ASP A 48 15.37 -10.88 -17.57
N SER A 49 16.59 -10.40 -17.75
CA SER A 49 17.53 -10.19 -16.64
C SER A 49 17.09 -9.05 -15.71
N GLY A 50 16.63 -7.93 -16.27
CA GLY A 50 16.12 -6.82 -15.46
C GLY A 50 14.84 -7.19 -14.72
N MET A 51 13.96 -8.00 -15.31
CA MET A 51 12.78 -8.54 -14.64
C MET A 51 13.13 -9.48 -13.49
N ALA A 52 14.25 -10.21 -13.57
CA ALA A 52 14.73 -11.02 -12.45
C ALA A 52 15.08 -10.15 -11.25
N TYR A 53 15.80 -9.03 -11.45
CA TYR A 53 16.13 -8.06 -10.39
C TYR A 53 14.89 -7.43 -9.78
N PHE A 54 13.98 -6.98 -10.63
CA PHE A 54 12.70 -6.39 -10.20
C PHE A 54 11.85 -7.37 -9.39
N ASN A 55 11.66 -8.59 -9.87
CA ASN A 55 10.87 -9.61 -9.19
C ASN A 55 11.50 -10.00 -7.84
N ALA A 56 12.82 -10.13 -7.74
CA ALA A 56 13.50 -10.44 -6.48
C ALA A 56 13.23 -9.34 -5.42
N ALA A 57 13.35 -8.05 -5.80
CA ALA A 57 13.05 -6.95 -4.91
C ALA A 57 11.55 -6.90 -4.52
N TYR A 58 10.67 -7.12 -5.49
CA TYR A 58 9.23 -7.13 -5.28
C TYR A 58 8.77 -8.24 -4.33
N HIS A 59 9.34 -9.44 -4.43
CA HIS A 59 9.03 -10.55 -3.52
C HIS A 59 9.33 -10.19 -2.07
N ILE A 60 10.50 -9.62 -1.80
CA ILE A 60 10.90 -9.21 -0.44
C ILE A 60 9.97 -8.09 0.05
N PHE A 61 9.72 -7.09 -0.79
CA PHE A 61 8.80 -6.00 -0.47
C PHE A 61 7.41 -6.52 -0.08
N VAL A 62 6.86 -7.48 -0.84
CA VAL A 62 5.53 -8.07 -0.56
C VAL A 62 5.49 -8.77 0.79
N TRP A 63 6.55 -9.45 1.21
CA TRP A 63 6.61 -10.07 2.53
C TRP A 63 6.49 -9.03 3.65
N PHE A 64 7.30 -7.97 3.60
CA PHE A 64 7.22 -6.87 4.56
C PHE A 64 5.88 -6.12 4.48
N TYR A 65 5.37 -5.93 3.28
CA TYR A 65 4.07 -5.31 3.03
C TYR A 65 2.93 -6.11 3.69
N MET A 66 2.90 -7.43 3.55
CA MET A 66 1.88 -8.28 4.16
C MET A 66 1.89 -8.20 5.69
N ILE A 67 3.07 -8.22 6.29
CA ILE A 67 3.22 -8.08 7.75
C ILE A 67 2.70 -6.71 8.20
N SER A 68 3.06 -5.64 7.48
CA SER A 68 2.73 -4.27 7.86
C SER A 68 1.27 -3.87 7.60
N THR A 69 0.62 -4.48 6.60
CA THR A 69 -0.73 -4.06 6.17
C THR A 69 -1.82 -5.10 6.42
N GLY A 70 -1.47 -6.35 6.74
CA GLY A 70 -2.41 -7.46 6.74
C GLY A 70 -3.53 -7.35 7.78
N GLY A 71 -3.22 -7.10 9.04
CA GLY A 71 -4.22 -7.10 10.11
C GLY A 71 -4.36 -5.78 10.86
N LEU A 72 -3.30 -4.97 10.87
CA LEU A 72 -3.25 -3.74 11.67
C LEU A 72 -4.28 -2.68 11.26
N PRO A 73 -4.48 -2.36 9.98
CA PRO A 73 -5.51 -1.38 9.58
C PRO A 73 -6.93 -1.83 9.95
N LEU A 74 -7.20 -3.14 9.90
CA LEU A 74 -8.49 -3.69 10.32
C LEU A 74 -8.71 -3.51 11.82
N ALA A 75 -7.72 -3.80 12.64
CA ALA A 75 -7.78 -3.58 14.09
C ALA A 75 -8.05 -2.10 14.42
N VAL A 76 -7.34 -1.19 13.75
CA VAL A 76 -7.56 0.26 13.90
C VAL A 76 -8.98 0.65 13.52
N SER A 77 -9.50 0.13 12.42
CA SER A 77 -10.87 0.38 11.95
C SER A 77 -11.90 -0.06 12.99
N ILE A 78 -11.71 -1.20 13.65
CA ILE A 78 -12.59 -1.71 14.70
C ILE A 78 -12.55 -0.78 15.91
N LEU A 79 -11.35 -0.42 16.41
CA LEU A 79 -11.18 0.45 17.57
C LEU A 79 -11.80 1.85 17.35
N VAL A 80 -11.57 2.44 16.17
CA VAL A 80 -12.15 3.74 15.81
C VAL A 80 -13.67 3.65 15.71
N SER A 81 -14.21 2.59 15.13
CA SER A 81 -15.66 2.38 15.03
C SER A 81 -16.32 2.24 16.41
N GLU A 82 -15.67 1.51 17.33
CA GLU A 82 -16.15 1.35 18.71
C GLU A 82 -16.12 2.67 19.48
N ALA A 83 -14.99 3.41 19.43
CA ALA A 83 -14.88 4.72 20.08
C ALA A 83 -15.90 5.73 19.53
N ARG A 84 -16.16 5.66 18.21
CA ARG A 84 -17.21 6.47 17.57
C ARG A 84 -18.61 6.10 18.08
N PHE A 85 -18.89 4.82 18.25
CA PHE A 85 -20.18 4.36 18.78
C PHE A 85 -20.41 4.85 20.21
N ARG A 86 -19.35 4.88 21.03
CA ARG A 86 -19.38 5.44 22.40
C ARG A 86 -19.47 6.97 22.44
N GLY A 87 -19.28 7.65 21.30
CA GLY A 87 -19.31 9.11 21.20
C GLY A 87 -18.09 9.81 21.80
N ASN A 88 -17.02 9.07 22.11
CA ASN A 88 -15.83 9.59 22.80
C ASN A 88 -14.80 10.11 21.78
N ARG A 89 -14.84 11.42 21.51
CA ARG A 89 -13.92 12.08 20.56
C ARG A 89 -12.45 12.06 21.01
N GLU A 90 -12.21 12.14 22.32
CA GLU A 90 -10.84 12.10 22.87
C GLU A 90 -10.20 10.72 22.64
N GLU A 91 -10.97 9.66 22.82
CA GLU A 91 -10.54 8.28 22.57
C GLU A 91 -10.18 8.08 21.10
N ILE A 92 -10.98 8.62 20.16
CA ILE A 92 -10.68 8.55 18.72
C ILE A 92 -9.36 9.23 18.40
N LYS A 93 -9.10 10.43 18.94
CA LYS A 93 -7.83 11.13 18.73
C LYS A 93 -6.64 10.35 19.30
N ARG A 94 -6.82 9.75 20.47
CA ARG A 94 -5.80 8.94 21.12
C ARG A 94 -5.48 7.70 20.30
N ILE A 95 -6.50 6.98 19.80
CA ILE A 95 -6.33 5.83 18.91
C ILE A 95 -5.56 6.24 17.65
N TYR A 96 -5.94 7.33 16.99
CA TYR A 96 -5.25 7.83 15.81
C TYR A 96 -3.79 8.14 16.08
N SER A 97 -3.50 8.88 17.15
CA SER A 97 -2.11 9.25 17.52
C SER A 97 -1.24 8.02 17.83
N LEU A 98 -1.77 7.07 18.61
CA LEU A 98 -1.07 5.83 18.94
C LEU A 98 -0.83 4.98 17.69
N THR A 99 -1.86 4.80 16.88
CA THR A 99 -1.78 4.07 15.62
C THR A 99 -0.72 4.66 14.70
N MET A 100 -0.74 5.97 14.49
CA MET A 100 0.21 6.65 13.62
C MET A 100 1.65 6.44 14.11
N LYS A 101 1.90 6.59 15.43
CA LYS A 101 3.22 6.33 16.02
C LYS A 101 3.68 4.88 15.81
N MET A 102 2.78 3.91 16.05
CA MET A 102 3.09 2.48 15.84
C MET A 102 3.45 2.19 14.38
N PHE A 103 2.66 2.70 13.43
CA PHE A 103 2.94 2.48 12.01
C PHE A 103 4.22 3.18 11.52
N ILE A 104 4.54 4.35 12.06
CA ILE A 104 5.82 5.03 11.79
C ILE A 104 6.99 4.17 12.30
N VAL A 105 6.90 3.64 13.52
CA VAL A 105 7.94 2.78 14.08
C VAL A 105 8.09 1.49 13.26
N ILE A 106 6.99 0.80 12.98
CA ILE A 106 7.01 -0.45 12.19
C ILE A 106 7.54 -0.17 10.77
N GLY A 107 7.08 0.89 10.13
CA GLY A 107 7.52 1.29 8.79
C GLY A 107 9.02 1.65 8.76
N THR A 108 9.50 2.40 9.75
CA THR A 108 10.92 2.75 9.86
C THR A 108 11.79 1.54 10.11
N LEU A 109 11.40 0.67 11.06
CA LEU A 109 12.12 -0.57 11.35
C LEU A 109 12.13 -1.51 10.14
N GLY A 110 10.98 -1.72 9.50
CA GLY A 110 10.88 -2.55 8.30
C GLY A 110 11.75 -2.04 7.15
N THR A 111 11.73 -0.73 6.91
CA THR A 111 12.58 -0.08 5.90
C THR A 111 14.07 -0.23 6.24
N ALA A 112 14.45 0.01 7.50
CA ALA A 112 15.82 -0.13 7.96
C ALA A 112 16.33 -1.58 7.80
N VAL A 113 15.53 -2.56 8.23
CA VAL A 113 15.87 -3.99 8.07
C VAL A 113 16.01 -4.35 6.59
N MET A 114 15.08 -3.90 5.74
CA MET A 114 15.12 -4.16 4.31
C MET A 114 16.35 -3.55 3.65
N MET A 115 16.76 -2.33 4.04
CA MET A 115 17.97 -1.68 3.52
C MET A 115 19.26 -2.36 4.03
N LEU A 116 19.37 -2.63 5.34
CA LEU A 116 20.55 -3.21 5.94
C LEU A 116 20.82 -4.65 5.46
N LEU A 117 19.76 -5.42 5.27
CA LEU A 117 19.84 -6.80 4.82
C LEU A 117 19.67 -6.97 3.31
N SER A 118 19.67 -5.88 2.53
CA SER A 118 19.44 -5.90 1.07
C SER A 118 20.40 -6.84 0.34
N HIS A 119 21.68 -6.84 0.70
CA HIS A 119 22.68 -7.71 0.10
C HIS A 119 22.44 -9.20 0.43
N GLN A 120 22.06 -9.52 1.66
CA GLN A 120 21.74 -10.88 2.10
C GLN A 120 20.49 -11.39 1.41
N PHE A 121 19.46 -10.56 1.30
CA PHE A 121 18.23 -10.88 0.58
C PHE A 121 18.46 -11.09 -0.91
N ALA A 122 19.32 -10.28 -1.54
CA ALA A 122 19.71 -10.47 -2.93
C ALA A 122 20.44 -11.81 -3.16
N PHE A 123 21.31 -12.17 -2.24
CA PHE A 123 22.04 -13.46 -2.27
C PHE A 123 21.10 -14.65 -2.09
N LEU A 124 20.17 -14.59 -1.12
CA LEU A 124 19.18 -15.65 -0.86
C LEU A 124 18.25 -15.90 -2.04
N ASN A 125 17.93 -14.86 -2.82
CA ASN A 125 17.14 -14.99 -4.05
C ASN A 125 17.95 -15.45 -5.27
N GLY A 126 19.26 -15.69 -5.12
CA GLY A 126 20.14 -16.12 -6.20
C GLY A 126 20.42 -15.04 -7.26
N VAL A 127 20.09 -13.77 -6.97
CA VAL A 127 20.18 -12.64 -7.90
C VAL A 127 20.94 -11.50 -7.23
N ALA A 128 22.27 -11.61 -7.15
CA ALA A 128 23.13 -10.69 -6.39
C ALA A 128 22.97 -9.21 -6.83
N GLY A 129 22.71 -8.91 -8.10
CA GLY A 129 22.50 -7.56 -8.61
C GLY A 129 21.19 -6.90 -8.18
N SER A 130 20.26 -7.62 -7.52
CA SER A 130 18.97 -7.08 -7.09
C SER A 130 19.06 -6.18 -5.85
N TYR A 131 20.22 -6.09 -5.18
CA TYR A 131 20.37 -5.29 -3.94
C TYR A 131 20.01 -3.81 -4.13
N LEU A 132 20.35 -3.21 -5.27
CA LEU A 132 19.99 -1.83 -5.61
C LEU A 132 18.48 -1.66 -5.73
N SER A 133 17.80 -2.60 -6.38
CA SER A 133 16.33 -2.60 -6.50
C SER A 133 15.67 -2.74 -5.14
N ILE A 134 16.22 -3.56 -4.23
CA ILE A 134 15.71 -3.71 -2.86
C ILE A 134 15.84 -2.41 -2.08
N ILE A 135 16.99 -1.73 -2.16
CA ILE A 135 17.24 -0.45 -1.50
C ILE A 135 16.30 0.64 -2.04
N ALA A 136 16.09 0.68 -3.36
CA ALA A 136 15.23 1.68 -3.99
C ALA A 136 13.76 1.52 -3.57
N VAL A 137 13.27 0.29 -3.42
CA VAL A 137 11.87 0.00 -3.02
C VAL A 137 11.67 0.14 -1.51
N ALA A 138 12.71 0.00 -0.68
CA ALA A 138 12.59 0.03 0.78
C ALA A 138 11.87 1.28 1.35
N PRO A 139 12.14 2.53 0.91
CA PRO A 139 11.43 3.71 1.40
C PRO A 139 9.92 3.68 1.12
N THR A 140 9.51 2.99 0.06
CA THR A 140 8.09 2.83 -0.28
C THR A 140 7.34 2.07 0.82
N LEU A 141 7.99 1.13 1.50
CA LEU A 141 7.41 0.39 2.62
C LEU A 141 7.00 1.34 3.76
N PHE A 142 7.85 2.31 4.11
CA PHE A 142 7.52 3.33 5.11
C PHE A 142 6.28 4.14 4.72
N LEU A 143 6.23 4.63 3.48
CA LEU A 143 5.10 5.40 2.98
C LEU A 143 3.80 4.59 2.99
N VAL A 144 3.87 3.32 2.61
CA VAL A 144 2.73 2.41 2.64
C VAL A 144 2.25 2.15 4.05
N CYS A 145 3.14 2.00 5.03
CA CYS A 145 2.75 1.86 6.44
C CYS A 145 1.97 3.07 6.92
N VAL A 146 2.46 4.29 6.66
CA VAL A 146 1.77 5.53 7.04
C VAL A 146 0.41 5.63 6.34
N ALA A 147 0.34 5.36 5.05
CA ALA A 147 -0.91 5.34 4.30
C ALA A 147 -1.91 4.31 4.86
N SER A 148 -1.44 3.14 5.29
CA SER A 148 -2.27 2.08 5.87
C SER A 148 -2.88 2.49 7.21
N ALA A 149 -2.14 3.23 8.05
CA ALA A 149 -2.67 3.81 9.29
C ALA A 149 -3.84 4.77 9.00
N MET A 150 -3.67 5.65 8.03
CA MET A 150 -4.73 6.58 7.60
C MET A 150 -5.94 5.85 7.02
N ARG A 151 -5.71 4.83 6.20
CA ARG A 151 -6.79 3.99 5.64
C ARG A 151 -7.60 3.31 6.73
N GLY A 152 -6.96 2.69 7.72
CA GLY A 152 -7.63 2.07 8.87
C GLY A 152 -8.49 3.06 9.64
N TYR A 153 -8.00 4.27 9.85
CA TYR A 153 -8.74 5.34 10.49
C TYR A 153 -10.02 5.72 9.72
N PHE A 154 -9.92 6.01 8.41
CA PHE A 154 -11.10 6.36 7.60
C PHE A 154 -12.09 5.20 7.47
N GLN A 155 -11.63 3.98 7.36
CA GLN A 155 -12.48 2.79 7.35
C GLN A 155 -13.27 2.65 8.66
N GLY A 156 -12.69 3.01 9.81
CA GLY A 156 -13.37 3.06 11.10
C GLY A 156 -14.52 4.08 11.15
N PHE A 157 -14.45 5.14 10.35
CA PHE A 157 -15.55 6.07 10.13
C PHE A 157 -16.59 5.57 9.13
N GLN A 158 -16.40 4.37 8.54
CA GLN A 158 -17.21 3.84 7.44
C GLN A 158 -17.14 4.70 6.17
N GLU A 159 -16.09 5.55 6.06
CA GLU A 159 -15.81 6.33 4.87
C GLU A 159 -14.76 5.61 4.01
N MET A 160 -15.23 4.90 2.98
CA MET A 160 -14.36 4.09 2.11
C MET A 160 -13.79 4.88 0.93
N ARG A 161 -14.37 6.04 0.61
CA ARG A 161 -13.94 6.88 -0.52
C ARG A 161 -12.48 7.35 -0.42
N PRO A 162 -12.00 7.90 0.73
CA PRO A 162 -10.60 8.32 0.83
C PRO A 162 -9.63 7.17 0.63
N THR A 163 -9.98 5.98 1.15
CA THR A 163 -9.19 4.76 0.97
C THR A 163 -9.10 4.37 -0.50
N ALA A 164 -10.23 4.34 -1.22
CA ALA A 164 -10.29 4.01 -2.64
C ALA A 164 -9.47 5.00 -3.48
N VAL A 165 -9.65 6.31 -3.26
CA VAL A 165 -8.91 7.36 -3.97
C VAL A 165 -7.41 7.24 -3.72
N SER A 166 -6.99 7.03 -2.46
CA SER A 166 -5.56 6.89 -2.14
C SER A 166 -4.93 5.68 -2.82
N GLN A 167 -5.64 4.55 -2.92
CA GLN A 167 -5.16 3.36 -3.62
C GLN A 167 -5.02 3.57 -5.13
N ILE A 168 -6.00 4.24 -5.75
CA ILE A 168 -5.93 4.56 -7.18
C ILE A 168 -4.76 5.51 -7.46
N MET A 169 -4.60 6.57 -6.67
CA MET A 169 -3.49 7.52 -6.81
C MET A 169 -2.13 6.84 -6.61
N GLU A 170 -2.02 5.93 -5.64
CA GLU A 170 -0.81 5.14 -5.42
C GLU A 170 -0.49 4.26 -6.63
N THR A 171 -1.49 3.55 -7.17
CA THR A 171 -1.31 2.66 -8.32
C THR A 171 -0.95 3.42 -9.59
N LEU A 172 -1.63 4.54 -9.86
CA LEU A 172 -1.32 5.41 -11.00
C LEU A 172 0.04 6.08 -10.85
N GLY A 173 0.39 6.52 -9.63
CA GLY A 173 1.70 7.08 -9.32
C GLY A 173 2.83 6.09 -9.60
N LYS A 174 2.70 4.86 -9.12
CA LYS A 174 3.67 3.79 -9.40
C LYS A 174 3.80 3.50 -10.89
N LEU A 175 2.68 3.43 -11.62
CA LEU A 175 2.67 3.18 -13.05
C LEU A 175 3.38 4.30 -13.82
N LEU A 176 3.02 5.55 -13.58
CA LEU A 176 3.60 6.68 -14.29
C LEU A 176 5.08 6.88 -13.94
N MET A 177 5.39 6.92 -12.64
CA MET A 177 6.77 7.17 -12.18
C MET A 177 7.68 5.99 -12.53
N GLY A 178 7.24 4.75 -12.35
CA GLY A 178 8.02 3.56 -12.68
C GLY A 178 8.37 3.49 -14.16
N ILE A 179 7.39 3.71 -15.06
CA ILE A 179 7.68 3.73 -16.50
C ILE A 179 8.61 4.87 -16.89
N LEU A 180 8.34 6.09 -16.38
CA LEU A 180 9.15 7.27 -16.73
C LEU A 180 10.60 7.12 -16.24
N LEU A 181 10.79 6.64 -15.02
CA LEU A 181 12.12 6.45 -14.45
C LEU A 181 12.87 5.30 -15.13
N ALA A 182 12.21 4.17 -15.43
CA ALA A 182 12.83 3.06 -16.15
C ALA A 182 13.25 3.46 -17.57
N LEU A 183 12.40 4.21 -18.30
CA LEU A 183 12.74 4.75 -19.62
C LEU A 183 13.87 5.77 -19.53
N GLY A 184 13.87 6.63 -18.52
CA GLY A 184 14.92 7.61 -18.28
C GLY A 184 16.26 6.94 -18.01
N ALA A 185 16.30 5.94 -17.13
CA ALA A 185 17.50 5.17 -16.83
C ALA A 185 18.05 4.43 -18.07
N ARG A 186 17.14 3.87 -18.90
CA ARG A 186 17.51 3.24 -20.17
C ARG A 186 18.13 4.21 -21.15
N LYS A 187 17.55 5.40 -21.31
CA LYS A 187 18.09 6.44 -22.23
C LYS A 187 19.44 6.97 -21.80
N LEU A 188 19.68 7.04 -20.49
CA LEU A 188 20.97 7.47 -19.94
C LEU A 188 22.04 6.39 -19.92
N GLY A 189 21.73 5.18 -20.41
CA GLY A 189 22.69 4.06 -20.53
C GLY A 189 23.06 3.42 -19.21
N TYR A 190 22.27 3.61 -18.14
CA TYR A 190 22.51 2.92 -16.89
C TYR A 190 22.31 1.41 -17.00
N GLY A 191 23.07 0.63 -16.19
CA GLY A 191 22.99 -0.83 -16.17
C GLY A 191 21.59 -1.33 -15.78
N LEU A 192 21.29 -2.58 -16.11
CA LEU A 192 20.00 -3.23 -15.84
C LEU A 192 19.60 -3.19 -14.37
N GLU A 193 20.57 -3.22 -13.46
CA GLU A 193 20.35 -3.12 -12.01
C GLU A 193 19.70 -1.79 -11.62
N VAL A 194 20.19 -0.68 -12.19
CA VAL A 194 19.65 0.66 -11.95
C VAL A 194 18.30 0.85 -12.62
N GLN A 195 18.13 0.31 -13.84
CA GLN A 195 16.84 0.35 -14.53
C GLN A 195 15.76 -0.39 -13.73
N ALA A 196 16.08 -1.56 -13.16
CA ALA A 196 15.18 -2.33 -12.30
C ALA A 196 14.92 -1.65 -10.96
N ALA A 197 15.88 -0.88 -10.43
CA ALA A 197 15.70 -0.09 -9.22
C ALA A 197 14.78 1.13 -9.45
N CYS A 198 14.72 1.64 -10.66
CA CYS A 198 13.86 2.77 -11.05
C CYS A 198 12.43 2.35 -11.43
N ALA A 199 12.18 1.08 -11.74
CA ALA A 199 10.88 0.55 -12.13
C ALA A 199 10.00 0.20 -10.93
#